data_4f41782ed37dbb594287cf30befdde42
#
_entry.id   4f41782ed37dbb594287cf30befdde42
#
_cell.length_a   1.000
_cell.length_b   1.000
_cell.length_c   1.000
_cell.angle_alpha   90.00
_cell.angle_beta   90.00
_cell.angle_gamma   90.00
#
_symmetry.space_group_name_H-M   'P 1'
#
loop_
_entity.id
_entity.type
_entity.pdbx_description
1 polymer ?
#
loop_
_entity_poly.entity_id
_entity_poly.type
_entity_poly.pdbx_seq_one_letter_code
_entity_poly.pdbx_strand_id
1 'polypeptide(L)'
;GKGLPKNFNPIEFGSWMGGDRDGNPNVTSKVTKEVLLLSRWEAAKLYEKELTKLIRSYSMRKCSKKIQKLTGKSFEPYRVFLRPLRDKMRFTHRAIEQFIVNKKPLDYKKLLNSKEEILKPLRIVRESLEENQSENIASGDLLDLMRRAKCFGINLAKLDIRQESSRHSQLINE
;
A
#
# COMPACT_ATOMS: atom_id res chain seq x y z
N GLY A 1 -16.27 17.28 21.12
CA GLY A 1 -15.46 17.92 20.09
C GLY A 1 -15.73 17.33 18.73
N LYS A 2 -15.64 18.10 17.67
CA LYS A 2 -15.73 17.60 16.29
C LYS A 2 -14.49 16.74 16.02
N GLY A 3 -14.66 15.46 15.63
CA GLY A 3 -13.56 14.59 15.24
C GLY A 3 -12.81 15.11 13.99
N LEU A 4 -11.58 14.62 13.77
CA LEU A 4 -10.80 14.97 12.58
C LEU A 4 -11.53 14.55 11.29
N PRO A 5 -11.46 15.35 10.22
CA PRO A 5 -12.05 15.00 8.94
C PRO A 5 -11.59 13.61 8.46
N LYS A 6 -12.52 12.84 7.89
CA LYS A 6 -12.24 11.46 7.41
C LYS A 6 -11.07 11.37 6.41
N ASN A 7 -10.74 12.50 5.74
CA ASN A 7 -9.66 12.58 4.74
C ASN A 7 -8.38 13.23 5.27
N PHE A 8 -8.36 13.63 6.56
CA PHE A 8 -7.22 14.30 7.15
C PHE A 8 -6.11 13.28 7.44
N ASN A 9 -4.90 13.59 6.99
CA ASN A 9 -3.68 12.83 7.27
C ASN A 9 -2.66 13.79 7.90
N PRO A 10 -2.63 13.91 9.24
CA PRO A 10 -1.83 14.92 9.94
C PRO A 10 -0.33 14.59 9.98
N ILE A 11 0.05 13.36 9.65
CA ILE A 11 1.42 12.87 9.82
C ILE A 11 1.87 12.19 8.52
N GLU A 12 3.03 12.57 8.01
CA GLU A 12 3.76 11.86 6.96
C GLU A 12 5.12 11.40 7.52
N PHE A 13 5.51 10.19 7.13
CA PHE A 13 6.80 9.62 7.52
C PHE A 13 7.77 9.71 6.35
N GLY A 14 8.97 10.22 6.63
CA GLY A 14 10.12 10.25 5.72
C GLY A 14 11.25 9.37 6.25
N SER A 15 12.15 8.96 5.38
CA SER A 15 13.36 8.22 5.71
C SER A 15 14.51 8.75 4.84
N TRP A 16 15.70 8.83 5.40
CA TRP A 16 16.94 9.13 4.68
C TRP A 16 17.73 7.87 4.36
N MET A 17 17.35 6.75 4.96
CA MET A 17 18.09 5.49 4.86
C MET A 17 18.16 5.03 3.40
N GLY A 18 19.36 5.01 2.82
CA GLY A 18 19.60 4.66 1.43
C GLY A 18 19.28 5.77 0.41
N GLY A 19 18.92 6.99 0.87
CA GLY A 19 18.67 8.17 0.03
C GLY A 19 19.68 9.30 0.24
N ASP A 20 20.33 9.33 1.40
CA ASP A 20 21.31 10.36 1.73
C ASP A 20 22.69 9.96 1.18
N ARG A 21 23.12 10.68 0.12
CA ARG A 21 24.41 10.49 -0.57
C ARG A 21 25.43 11.55 -0.22
N ASP A 22 25.06 12.51 0.64
CA ASP A 22 25.93 13.62 1.03
C ASP A 22 27.05 13.08 1.93
N GLY A 23 28.30 13.17 1.43
CA GLY A 23 29.47 12.63 2.11
C GLY A 23 29.52 11.10 2.28
N ASN A 24 28.59 10.34 1.72
CA ASN A 24 28.53 8.88 1.86
C ASN A 24 28.66 8.14 0.52
N PRO A 25 29.88 7.68 0.15
CA PRO A 25 30.11 6.97 -1.11
C PRO A 25 29.41 5.59 -1.20
N ASN A 26 28.99 5.02 -0.06
CA ASN A 26 28.34 3.72 -0.02
C ASN A 26 26.87 3.77 -0.43
N VAL A 27 26.23 4.96 -0.41
CA VAL A 27 24.84 5.13 -0.85
C VAL A 27 24.79 5.32 -2.37
N THR A 28 24.88 4.21 -3.08
CA THR A 28 24.79 4.18 -4.55
C THR A 28 23.33 4.12 -5.02
N SER A 29 23.10 4.37 -6.33
CA SER A 29 21.77 4.19 -6.95
C SER A 29 21.22 2.77 -6.78
N LYS A 30 22.10 1.76 -6.74
CA LYS A 30 21.75 0.37 -6.48
C LYS A 30 21.19 0.21 -5.06
N VAL A 31 21.88 0.75 -4.06
CA VAL A 31 21.42 0.74 -2.65
C VAL A 31 20.08 1.45 -2.50
N THR A 32 19.92 2.63 -3.11
CA THR A 32 18.64 3.36 -3.11
C THR A 32 17.49 2.51 -3.67
N LYS A 33 17.73 1.83 -4.80
CA LYS A 33 16.75 0.92 -5.42
C LYS A 33 16.40 -0.26 -4.52
N GLU A 34 17.39 -0.88 -3.90
CA GLU A 34 17.20 -2.01 -2.97
C GLU A 34 16.39 -1.58 -1.74
N VAL A 35 16.69 -0.43 -1.15
CA VAL A 35 15.94 0.11 0.00
C VAL A 35 14.48 0.38 -0.37
N LEU A 36 14.19 0.97 -1.53
CA LEU A 36 12.83 1.20 -2.01
C LEU A 36 12.07 -0.12 -2.24
N LEU A 37 12.74 -1.14 -2.76
CA LEU A 37 12.14 -2.46 -2.95
C LEU A 37 11.87 -3.16 -1.61
N LEU A 38 12.79 -3.09 -0.65
CA LEU A 38 12.60 -3.65 0.69
C LEU A 38 11.45 -2.95 1.44
N SER A 39 11.37 -1.64 1.32
CA SER A 39 10.29 -0.85 1.91
C SER A 39 8.91 -1.24 1.32
N ARG A 40 8.85 -1.45 0.00
CA ARG A 40 7.63 -1.94 -0.68
C ARG A 40 7.30 -3.39 -0.32
N TRP A 41 8.31 -4.23 -0.19
CA TRP A 41 8.18 -5.63 0.24
C TRP A 41 7.52 -5.70 1.62
N GLU A 42 8.02 -4.95 2.59
CA GLU A 42 7.47 -4.93 3.94
C GLU A 42 6.05 -4.35 3.98
N ALA A 43 5.81 -3.23 3.27
CA ALA A 43 4.47 -2.65 3.16
C ALA A 43 3.45 -3.66 2.60
N ALA A 44 3.80 -4.34 1.50
CA ALA A 44 2.91 -5.33 0.87
C ALA A 44 2.64 -6.51 1.80
N LYS A 45 3.63 -6.98 2.57
CA LYS A 45 3.50 -8.05 3.55
C LYS A 45 2.57 -7.67 4.72
N LEU A 46 2.73 -6.45 5.23
CA LEU A 46 1.85 -5.93 6.28
C LEU A 46 0.41 -5.78 5.78
N TYR A 47 0.19 -5.22 4.58
CA TYR A 47 -1.14 -5.11 3.98
C TYR A 47 -1.77 -6.48 3.68
N GLU A 48 -1.01 -7.48 3.23
CA GLU A 48 -1.54 -8.84 3.07
C GLU A 48 -2.07 -9.39 4.39
N LYS A 49 -1.32 -9.22 5.48
CA LYS A 49 -1.71 -9.67 6.82
C LYS A 49 -3.02 -8.99 7.28
N GLU A 50 -3.09 -7.66 7.16
CA GLU A 50 -4.29 -6.89 7.53
C GLU A 50 -5.50 -7.25 6.67
N LEU A 51 -5.34 -7.36 5.34
CA LEU A 51 -6.40 -7.78 4.43
C LEU A 51 -6.86 -9.21 4.71
N THR A 52 -5.96 -10.11 5.08
CA THR A 52 -6.31 -11.48 5.46
C THR A 52 -7.19 -11.49 6.70
N LYS A 53 -6.85 -10.69 7.72
CA LYS A 53 -7.66 -10.50 8.93
C LYS A 53 -9.05 -9.94 8.57
N LEU A 54 -9.08 -8.88 7.77
CA LEU A 54 -10.32 -8.22 7.34
C LEU A 54 -11.23 -9.18 6.55
N ILE A 55 -10.67 -9.93 5.58
CA ILE A 55 -11.41 -10.91 4.79
C ILE A 55 -12.02 -12.00 5.68
N ARG A 56 -11.31 -12.47 6.71
CA ARG A 56 -11.83 -13.48 7.64
C ARG A 56 -13.00 -12.95 8.46
N SER A 57 -12.99 -11.67 8.87
CA SER A 57 -14.05 -11.07 9.66
C SER A 57 -15.31 -10.74 8.82
N TYR A 58 -15.19 -10.65 7.49
CA TYR A 58 -16.29 -10.22 6.60
C TYR A 58 -17.06 -11.41 6.01
N SER A 59 -18.01 -11.95 6.79
CA SER A 59 -18.89 -13.07 6.37
C SER A 59 -20.31 -12.64 5.97
N MET A 60 -20.57 -11.31 5.87
CA MET A 60 -21.89 -10.79 5.58
C MET A 60 -22.34 -11.09 4.16
N ARG A 61 -23.65 -11.39 4.00
CA ARG A 61 -24.28 -11.65 2.70
C ARG A 61 -24.80 -10.39 2.01
N LYS A 62 -25.29 -9.43 2.81
CA LYS A 62 -25.83 -8.17 2.28
C LYS A 62 -24.70 -7.27 1.83
N CYS A 63 -24.78 -6.78 0.59
CA CYS A 63 -23.83 -5.82 0.03
C CYS A 63 -24.55 -4.87 -0.94
N SER A 64 -23.86 -3.80 -1.36
CA SER A 64 -24.38 -2.89 -2.38
C SER A 64 -24.50 -3.57 -3.74
N LYS A 65 -25.40 -3.03 -4.59
CA LYS A 65 -25.54 -3.47 -5.98
C LYS A 65 -24.21 -3.43 -6.76
N LYS A 66 -23.34 -2.48 -6.42
CA LYS A 66 -21.99 -2.33 -7.01
C LYS A 66 -21.10 -3.53 -6.72
N ILE A 67 -21.02 -3.97 -5.46
CA ILE A 67 -20.25 -5.18 -5.09
C ILE A 67 -20.91 -6.42 -5.68
N GLN A 68 -22.24 -6.55 -5.60
CA GLN A 68 -22.97 -7.68 -6.15
C GLN A 68 -22.71 -7.87 -7.66
N LYS A 69 -22.67 -6.76 -8.43
CA LYS A 69 -22.34 -6.80 -9.86
C LYS A 69 -20.92 -7.31 -10.12
N LEU A 70 -19.95 -6.99 -9.24
CA LEU A 70 -18.54 -7.39 -9.37
C LEU A 70 -18.24 -8.80 -8.88
N THR A 71 -19.06 -9.34 -7.96
CA THR A 71 -18.83 -10.66 -7.33
C THR A 71 -19.84 -11.73 -7.75
N GLY A 72 -20.86 -11.36 -8.52
CA GLY A 72 -21.95 -12.23 -8.90
C GLY A 72 -22.80 -12.68 -7.70
N LYS A 73 -23.46 -13.83 -7.81
CA LYS A 73 -24.28 -14.43 -6.73
C LYS A 73 -23.38 -15.14 -5.70
N SER A 74 -22.63 -14.36 -4.94
CA SER A 74 -21.77 -14.89 -3.87
C SER A 74 -22.46 -14.83 -2.51
N PHE A 75 -22.28 -15.87 -1.68
CA PHE A 75 -22.72 -15.85 -0.27
C PHE A 75 -21.82 -14.97 0.61
N GLU A 76 -20.59 -14.69 0.18
CA GLU A 76 -19.61 -13.88 0.92
C GLU A 76 -19.00 -12.82 0.00
N PRO A 77 -19.81 -11.84 -0.48
CA PRO A 77 -19.41 -10.92 -1.54
C PRO A 77 -18.18 -10.07 -1.18
N TYR A 78 -18.07 -9.62 0.07
CA TYR A 78 -16.92 -8.82 0.50
C TYR A 78 -15.61 -9.62 0.46
N ARG A 79 -15.66 -10.90 0.85
CA ARG A 79 -14.49 -11.80 0.77
C ARG A 79 -14.03 -12.01 -0.67
N VAL A 80 -14.99 -12.29 -1.56
CA VAL A 80 -14.70 -12.46 -2.99
C VAL A 80 -14.13 -11.19 -3.60
N PHE A 81 -14.69 -10.03 -3.23
CA PHE A 81 -14.25 -8.73 -3.73
C PHE A 81 -12.84 -8.33 -3.26
N LEU A 82 -12.47 -8.65 -2.01
CA LEU A 82 -11.18 -8.27 -1.43
C LEU A 82 -10.02 -9.26 -1.74
N ARG A 83 -10.33 -10.51 -2.09
CA ARG A 83 -9.31 -11.54 -2.41
C ARG A 83 -8.30 -11.08 -3.48
N PRO A 84 -8.70 -10.50 -4.63
CA PRO A 84 -7.74 -10.04 -5.64
C PRO A 84 -6.77 -8.99 -5.10
N LEU A 85 -7.22 -8.08 -4.24
CA LEU A 85 -6.36 -7.08 -3.61
C LEU A 85 -5.32 -7.76 -2.70
N ARG A 86 -5.76 -8.68 -1.83
CA ARG A 86 -4.86 -9.46 -0.97
C ARG A 86 -3.84 -10.25 -1.80
N ASP A 87 -4.29 -10.90 -2.86
CA ASP A 87 -3.43 -11.72 -3.71
C ASP A 87 -2.40 -10.86 -4.49
N LYS A 88 -2.77 -9.63 -4.85
CA LYS A 88 -1.82 -8.64 -5.39
C LYS A 88 -0.74 -8.25 -4.38
N MET A 89 -1.09 -8.06 -3.10
CA MET A 89 -0.11 -7.81 -2.03
C MET A 89 0.85 -8.99 -1.88
N ARG A 90 0.30 -10.21 -1.81
CA ARG A 90 1.06 -11.47 -1.73
C ARG A 90 2.00 -11.62 -2.92
N PHE A 91 1.52 -11.38 -4.12
CA PHE A 91 2.35 -11.43 -5.33
C PHE A 91 3.49 -10.41 -5.24
N THR A 92 3.18 -9.17 -4.83
CA THR A 92 4.16 -8.08 -4.77
C THR A 92 5.32 -8.43 -3.84
N HIS A 93 5.06 -8.81 -2.58
CA HIS A 93 6.17 -9.11 -1.68
C HIS A 93 6.94 -10.37 -2.09
N ARG A 94 6.27 -11.42 -2.59
CA ARG A 94 6.96 -12.64 -3.06
C ARG A 94 7.82 -12.38 -4.30
N ALA A 95 7.34 -11.58 -5.24
CA ALA A 95 8.10 -11.23 -6.43
C ALA A 95 9.37 -10.43 -6.07
N ILE A 96 9.25 -9.47 -5.16
CA ILE A 96 10.39 -8.69 -4.67
C ILE A 96 11.39 -9.59 -3.92
N GLU A 97 10.92 -10.50 -3.07
CA GLU A 97 11.75 -11.46 -2.37
C GLU A 97 12.53 -12.36 -3.35
N GLN A 98 11.86 -12.89 -4.38
CA GLN A 98 12.51 -13.68 -5.42
C GLN A 98 13.54 -12.87 -6.22
N PHE A 99 13.29 -11.59 -6.45
CA PHE A 99 14.28 -10.71 -7.09
C PHE A 99 15.50 -10.49 -6.20
N ILE A 100 15.31 -10.22 -4.92
CA ILE A 100 16.42 -9.92 -3.98
C ILE A 100 17.26 -11.18 -3.75
N VAL A 101 16.63 -12.32 -3.44
CA VAL A 101 17.32 -13.55 -3.04
C VAL A 101 17.83 -14.33 -4.26
N ASN A 102 16.96 -14.57 -5.23
CA ASN A 102 17.24 -15.47 -6.35
C ASN A 102 17.57 -14.75 -7.66
N LYS A 103 17.67 -13.41 -7.64
CA LYS A 103 17.96 -12.56 -8.82
C LYS A 103 16.98 -12.79 -9.99
N LYS A 104 15.76 -13.28 -9.72
CA LYS A 104 14.72 -13.43 -10.74
C LYS A 104 14.27 -12.06 -11.26
N PRO A 105 14.03 -11.90 -12.57
CA PRO A 105 13.58 -10.62 -13.12
C PRO A 105 12.25 -10.18 -12.52
N LEU A 106 12.14 -8.87 -12.25
CA LEU A 106 10.99 -8.26 -11.61
C LEU A 106 10.12 -7.55 -12.66
N ASP A 107 8.87 -8.02 -12.83
CA ASP A 107 7.88 -7.34 -13.64
C ASP A 107 7.17 -6.26 -12.83
N TYR A 108 7.67 -5.03 -12.93
CA TYR A 108 7.15 -3.88 -12.19
C TYR A 108 5.69 -3.58 -12.48
N LYS A 109 5.15 -3.92 -13.67
CA LYS A 109 3.75 -3.66 -14.03
C LYS A 109 2.77 -4.50 -13.21
N LYS A 110 3.19 -5.67 -12.77
CA LYS A 110 2.36 -6.58 -11.97
C LYS A 110 2.38 -6.26 -10.46
N LEU A 111 3.34 -5.47 -10.02
CA LEU A 111 3.45 -5.11 -8.61
C LEU A 111 2.34 -4.12 -8.20
N LEU A 112 2.19 -3.97 -6.90
CA LEU A 112 1.46 -2.84 -6.33
C LEU A 112 2.23 -1.54 -6.63
N ASN A 113 1.63 -0.63 -7.39
CA ASN A 113 2.31 0.56 -7.90
C ASN A 113 1.78 1.88 -7.35
N SER A 114 0.59 1.89 -6.75
CA SER A 114 0.02 3.10 -6.18
C SER A 114 -0.81 2.82 -4.94
N LYS A 115 -0.90 3.81 -4.04
CA LYS A 115 -1.80 3.74 -2.87
C LYS A 115 -3.28 3.67 -3.29
N GLU A 116 -3.64 4.20 -4.45
CA GLU A 116 -5.01 4.16 -4.95
C GLU A 116 -5.47 2.73 -5.30
N GLU A 117 -4.56 1.86 -5.68
CA GLU A 117 -4.87 0.44 -5.88
C GLU A 117 -5.32 -0.24 -4.59
N ILE A 118 -4.87 0.25 -3.42
CA ILE A 118 -5.33 -0.20 -2.10
C ILE A 118 -6.62 0.51 -1.72
N LEU A 119 -6.63 1.84 -1.81
CA LEU A 119 -7.71 2.67 -1.27
C LEU A 119 -9.02 2.55 -2.05
N LYS A 120 -8.96 2.42 -3.37
CA LYS A 120 -10.16 2.35 -4.21
C LYS A 120 -11.06 1.16 -3.87
N PRO A 121 -10.56 -0.09 -3.77
CA PRO A 121 -11.39 -1.22 -3.33
C PRO A 121 -11.91 -1.06 -1.90
N LEU A 122 -11.09 -0.55 -0.98
CA LEU A 122 -11.51 -0.36 0.41
C LEU A 122 -12.62 0.70 0.56
N ARG A 123 -12.59 1.78 -0.25
CA ARG A 123 -13.68 2.76 -0.30
C ARG A 123 -15.00 2.12 -0.77
N ILE A 124 -14.95 1.30 -1.82
CA ILE A 124 -16.13 0.58 -2.33
C ILE A 124 -16.73 -0.32 -1.25
N VAL A 125 -15.90 -1.04 -0.50
CA VAL A 125 -16.36 -1.87 0.63
C VAL A 125 -16.99 -1.00 1.71
N ARG A 126 -16.36 0.10 2.06
CA ARG A 126 -16.84 1.02 3.08
C ARG A 126 -18.19 1.63 2.71
N GLU A 127 -18.32 2.18 1.50
CA GLU A 127 -19.58 2.71 0.96
C GLU A 127 -20.69 1.65 1.03
N SER A 128 -20.39 0.42 0.63
CA SER A 128 -21.33 -0.69 0.68
C SER A 128 -21.77 -1.06 2.10
N LEU A 129 -20.88 -1.01 3.08
CA LEU A 129 -21.21 -1.26 4.49
C LEU A 129 -22.09 -0.13 5.06
N GLU A 130 -21.78 1.13 4.74
CA GLU A 130 -22.57 2.30 5.14
C GLU A 130 -23.99 2.23 4.52
N GLU A 131 -24.13 1.87 3.22
CA GLU A 131 -25.43 1.64 2.56
C GLU A 131 -26.27 0.53 3.23
N ASN A 132 -25.64 -0.46 3.84
CA ASN A 132 -26.30 -1.58 4.51
C ASN A 132 -26.39 -1.42 6.04
N GLN A 133 -26.31 -0.20 6.55
CA GLN A 133 -26.44 0.13 7.99
C GLN A 133 -25.40 -0.60 8.87
N SER A 134 -24.22 -0.83 8.34
CA SER A 134 -23.10 -1.51 9.04
C SER A 134 -21.95 -0.54 9.35
N GLU A 135 -22.29 0.67 9.80
CA GLU A 135 -21.33 1.78 10.06
C GLU A 135 -20.28 1.42 11.11
N ASN A 136 -20.64 0.63 12.12
CA ASN A 136 -19.69 0.16 13.13
C ASN A 136 -18.58 -0.69 12.50
N ILE A 137 -18.93 -1.54 11.52
CA ILE A 137 -17.94 -2.36 10.78
C ILE A 137 -17.13 -1.48 9.82
N ALA A 138 -17.76 -0.52 9.17
CA ALA A 138 -17.11 0.43 8.27
C ALA A 138 -16.13 1.37 8.99
N SER A 139 -16.32 1.59 10.29
CA SER A 139 -15.50 2.50 11.13
C SER A 139 -14.44 1.78 11.95
N GLY A 140 -14.38 0.44 11.90
CA GLY A 140 -13.39 -0.38 12.61
C GLY A 140 -12.12 -0.65 11.79
N ASP A 141 -11.69 -1.91 11.76
CA ASP A 141 -10.45 -2.39 11.11
C ASP A 141 -10.31 -1.89 9.65
N LEU A 142 -11.42 -1.74 8.91
CA LEU A 142 -11.42 -1.21 7.55
C LEU A 142 -10.93 0.24 7.49
N LEU A 143 -11.49 1.10 8.35
CA LEU A 143 -11.09 2.51 8.39
C LEU A 143 -9.64 2.65 8.83
N ASP A 144 -9.18 1.83 9.76
CA ASP A 144 -7.79 1.85 10.22
C ASP A 144 -6.82 1.40 9.13
N LEU A 145 -7.19 0.36 8.36
CA LEU A 145 -6.40 -0.04 7.19
C LEU A 145 -6.35 1.07 6.13
N MET A 146 -7.46 1.75 5.87
CA MET A 146 -7.51 2.89 4.95
C MET A 146 -6.63 4.05 5.43
N ARG A 147 -6.64 4.36 6.73
CA ARG A 147 -5.78 5.39 7.33
C ARG A 147 -4.30 5.04 7.18
N ARG A 148 -3.92 3.79 7.49
CA ARG A 148 -2.55 3.29 7.28
C ARG A 148 -2.13 3.41 5.82
N ALA A 149 -2.97 2.98 4.88
CA ALA A 149 -2.68 3.08 3.45
C ALA A 149 -2.54 4.53 2.97
N LYS A 150 -3.30 5.48 3.53
CA LYS A 150 -3.14 6.92 3.24
C LYS A 150 -1.83 7.48 3.78
N CYS A 151 -1.48 7.11 5.01
CA CYS A 151 -0.30 7.60 5.72
C CYS A 151 1.00 7.04 5.14
N PHE A 152 1.06 5.72 5.00
CA PHE A 152 2.30 5.00 4.65
C PHE A 152 2.44 4.72 3.14
N GLY A 153 1.35 4.79 2.37
CA GLY A 153 1.38 4.47 0.94
C GLY A 153 1.83 3.03 0.68
N ILE A 154 2.66 2.88 -0.37
CA ILE A 154 3.15 1.55 -0.80
C ILE A 154 4.59 1.25 -0.34
N ASN A 155 5.26 2.19 0.32
CA ASN A 155 6.68 2.09 0.69
C ASN A 155 6.95 2.41 2.18
N LEU A 156 5.95 2.34 3.07
CA LEU A 156 6.01 2.65 4.51
C LEU A 156 6.43 4.09 4.85
N ALA A 157 7.38 4.65 4.13
CA ALA A 157 7.86 6.02 4.29
C ALA A 157 8.29 6.59 2.94
N LYS A 158 8.24 7.91 2.80
CA LYS A 158 8.84 8.61 1.67
C LYS A 158 10.36 8.58 1.83
N LEU A 159 11.08 8.26 0.77
CA LEU A 159 12.54 8.32 0.78
C LEU A 159 12.98 9.73 0.35
N ASP A 160 13.68 10.43 1.23
CA ASP A 160 14.33 11.68 0.91
C ASP A 160 15.68 11.39 0.27
N ILE A 161 15.87 11.89 -0.95
CA ILE A 161 17.14 11.77 -1.68
C ILE A 161 17.89 13.06 -1.52
N ARG A 162 19.11 12.96 -0.96
CA ARG A 162 20.03 14.07 -0.80
C ARG A 162 21.30 13.81 -1.60
N GLN A 163 21.85 14.86 -2.18
CA GLN A 163 23.07 14.81 -2.98
C GLN A 163 23.92 16.03 -2.68
N GLU A 164 25.22 15.87 -2.68
CA GLU A 164 26.19 16.95 -2.55
C GLU A 164 26.03 17.97 -3.68
N SER A 165 26.07 19.28 -3.33
CA SER A 165 25.84 20.38 -4.28
C SER A 165 26.88 20.43 -5.39
N SER A 166 28.14 20.04 -5.12
CA SER A 166 29.22 19.96 -6.11
C SER A 166 28.85 19.09 -7.32
N ARG A 167 28.13 17.98 -7.10
CA ARG A 167 27.68 17.08 -8.19
C ARG A 167 26.59 17.71 -9.07
N HIS A 168 25.73 18.54 -8.47
CA HIS A 168 24.77 19.30 -9.27
C HIS A 168 25.45 20.34 -10.14
N SER A 169 26.48 21.02 -9.60
CA SER A 169 27.28 22.01 -10.36
C SER A 169 28.06 21.38 -11.51
N GLN A 170 28.57 20.16 -11.32
CA GLN A 170 29.25 19.42 -12.41
C GLN A 170 28.33 19.13 -13.59
N LEU A 171 27.08 18.67 -13.32
CA LEU A 171 26.09 18.35 -14.37
C LEU A 171 25.58 19.59 -15.14
N ILE A 172 25.62 20.77 -14.53
CA ILE A 172 25.20 22.02 -15.18
C ILE A 172 26.31 22.58 -16.07
N ASN A 173 27.57 22.25 -15.78
CA ASN A 173 28.76 22.73 -16.50
C ASN A 173 29.21 21.80 -17.64
N GLU A 174 28.56 20.64 -17.82
CA GLU A 174 28.66 19.73 -18.98
C GLU A 174 27.60 20.07 -20.04
#